data_9b92af39c49664f12049f090fa1cfe84
#
_entry.id   9b92af39c49664f12049f090fa1cfe84
#
_cell.length_a   1.000
_cell.length_b   1.000
_cell.length_c   1.000
_cell.angle_alpha   90.00
_cell.angle_beta   90.00
_cell.angle_gamma   90.00
#
_symmetry.space_group_name_H-M   'P 1'
#
loop_
_entity.id
_entity.type
_entity.pdbx_description
1 polymer ?
#
loop_
_entity_poly.entity_id
_entity_poly.type
_entity_poly.pdbx_seq_one_letter_code
_entity_poly.pdbx_strand_id
1 'polypeptide(L)'
;MANLNKTAESEELLRTRLCQAQMKRRIGSVHALHQQSTSAQINFDKTDLLRVQTPHEDPLVVSLMVAECLVRKVLIDPRSSANVIPKVTFDRLEIRPEKLKPTGNPLLGFNGKWVEPIGMVELTVQAVERVLTESFVVVEIHPSYNLLMGRGWIHRVQGVPSTLHQVMRCLGPDGNRVIDIHGDQVVANECYSLTLKSAGKGKTPIPSASPR
;
A
#
# COMPACT_ATOMS: atom_id res chain seq x y z
N MET A 1 -28.65 36.56 34.76
CA MET A 1 -28.30 35.35 33.95
C MET A 1 -27.92 35.65 32.52
N ALA A 2 -27.94 36.88 32.01
CA ALA A 2 -27.59 37.21 30.63
C ALA A 2 -26.10 37.51 30.36
N ASN A 3 -25.23 37.60 31.35
CA ASN A 3 -23.82 37.98 31.19
C ASN A 3 -22.86 36.77 31.09
N LEU A 4 -23.29 35.59 31.50
CA LEU A 4 -22.46 34.36 31.45
C LEU A 4 -22.43 33.74 30.02
N ASN A 5 -23.51 33.92 29.23
CA ASN A 5 -23.56 33.39 27.86
C ASN A 5 -22.66 34.20 26.87
N LYS A 6 -22.50 35.49 27.07
CA LYS A 6 -21.65 36.32 26.20
C LYS A 6 -20.14 36.06 26.36
N THR A 7 -19.70 35.66 27.52
CA THR A 7 -18.31 35.28 27.76
C THR A 7 -17.96 33.92 27.15
N ALA A 8 -18.82 32.93 27.25
CA ALA A 8 -18.63 31.60 26.66
C ALA A 8 -18.59 31.64 25.11
N GLU A 9 -19.51 32.39 24.49
CA GLU A 9 -19.53 32.61 23.04
C GLU A 9 -18.26 33.33 22.53
N SER A 10 -17.78 34.30 23.29
CA SER A 10 -16.56 35.04 22.96
C SER A 10 -15.30 34.19 23.10
N GLU A 11 -15.23 33.26 24.07
CA GLU A 11 -14.11 32.32 24.22
C GLU A 11 -14.09 31.26 23.12
N GLU A 12 -15.22 30.74 22.72
CA GLU A 12 -15.33 29.77 21.64
C GLU A 12 -14.94 30.37 20.30
N LEU A 13 -15.36 31.61 20.03
CA LEU A 13 -14.95 32.37 18.84
C LEU A 13 -13.44 32.63 18.83
N LEU A 14 -12.84 32.90 19.98
CA LEU A 14 -11.40 33.12 20.12
C LEU A 14 -10.61 31.82 19.86
N ARG A 15 -11.08 30.68 20.38
CA ARG A 15 -10.51 29.35 20.16
C ARG A 15 -10.55 28.97 18.67
N THR A 16 -11.68 29.23 18.01
CA THR A 16 -11.85 28.95 16.57
C THR A 16 -10.89 29.80 15.72
N ARG A 17 -10.73 31.10 16.03
CA ARG A 17 -9.80 31.98 15.35
C ARG A 17 -8.34 31.57 15.56
N LEU A 18 -7.95 31.15 16.78
CA LEU A 18 -6.62 30.64 17.07
C LEU A 18 -6.32 29.35 16.33
N CYS A 19 -7.27 28.43 16.27
CA CYS A 19 -7.16 27.17 15.51
C CYS A 19 -6.99 27.45 14.00
N GLN A 20 -7.78 28.36 13.43
CA GLN A 20 -7.65 28.78 12.04
C GLN A 20 -6.31 29.47 11.74
N ALA A 21 -5.80 30.30 12.68
CA ALA A 21 -4.51 30.96 12.53
C ALA A 21 -3.34 29.95 12.60
N GLN A 22 -3.43 28.95 13.47
CA GLN A 22 -2.45 27.87 13.56
C GLN A 22 -2.49 26.97 12.30
N MET A 23 -3.67 26.70 11.78
CA MET A 23 -3.84 25.93 10.55
C MET A 23 -3.29 26.67 9.32
N LYS A 24 -3.52 27.99 9.22
CA LYS A 24 -2.91 28.84 8.17
C LYS A 24 -1.39 28.91 8.27
N ARG A 25 -0.82 28.97 9.49
CA ARG A 25 0.64 28.93 9.70
C ARG A 25 1.23 27.58 9.28
N ARG A 26 0.56 26.44 9.59
CA ARG A 26 0.98 25.09 9.16
C ARG A 26 0.94 24.96 7.64
N ILE A 27 -0.12 25.42 6.98
CA ILE A 27 -0.23 25.41 5.52
C ILE A 27 0.84 26.32 4.88
N GLY A 28 1.09 27.50 5.44
CA GLY A 28 2.15 28.40 4.96
C GLY A 28 3.56 27.81 5.11
N SER A 29 3.85 27.09 6.21
CA SER A 29 5.15 26.42 6.40
C SER A 29 5.35 25.24 5.47
N VAL A 30 4.28 24.50 5.11
CA VAL A 30 4.35 23.42 4.11
C VAL A 30 4.62 23.97 2.71
N HIS A 31 4.06 25.13 2.35
CA HIS A 31 4.35 25.77 1.07
C HIS A 31 5.75 26.40 1.01
N ALA A 32 6.27 26.94 2.12
CA ALA A 32 7.62 27.53 2.17
C ALA A 32 8.75 26.48 2.09
N LEU A 33 8.48 25.23 2.47
CA LEU A 33 9.45 24.12 2.33
C LEU A 33 9.57 23.60 0.89
N HIS A 34 8.74 24.08 -0.04
CA HIS A 34 8.74 23.64 -1.44
C HIS A 34 9.66 24.47 -2.36
N GLN A 35 10.40 25.42 -1.82
CA GLN A 35 11.36 26.19 -2.60
C GLN A 35 12.77 25.91 -2.15
N GLN A 36 13.53 25.25 -3.04
CA GLN A 36 14.97 24.98 -3.05
C GLN A 36 15.43 23.62 -2.50
N SER A 37 15.12 22.56 -3.25
CA SER A 37 16.05 21.47 -3.45
C SER A 37 15.99 21.07 -4.92
N THR A 38 17.13 20.94 -5.56
CA THR A 38 17.32 20.30 -6.87
C THR A 38 17.08 18.80 -6.75
N SER A 39 15.94 18.41 -6.15
CA SER A 39 15.54 17.02 -6.07
C SER A 39 15.03 16.57 -7.43
N ALA A 40 15.35 15.34 -7.81
CA ALA A 40 14.80 14.75 -9.03
C ALA A 40 13.26 14.79 -8.98
N GLN A 41 12.67 15.12 -10.12
CA GLN A 41 11.21 15.19 -10.24
C GLN A 41 10.68 13.86 -10.77
N ILE A 42 9.71 13.28 -10.08
CA ILE A 42 8.96 12.12 -10.56
C ILE A 42 7.88 12.60 -11.54
N ASN A 43 7.96 12.14 -12.77
CA ASN A 43 6.97 12.40 -13.82
C ASN A 43 6.71 11.10 -14.59
N PHE A 44 5.58 11.02 -15.30
CA PHE A 44 5.22 9.91 -16.19
C PHE A 44 4.80 10.49 -17.52
N ASP A 45 5.18 9.83 -18.63
CA ASP A 45 4.86 10.27 -19.96
C ASP A 45 4.55 9.09 -20.91
N LYS A 46 4.27 9.42 -22.17
CA LYS A 46 3.91 8.42 -23.20
C LYS A 46 5.03 7.43 -23.49
N THR A 47 6.28 7.78 -23.24
CA THR A 47 7.42 6.87 -23.48
C THR A 47 7.44 5.71 -22.50
N ASP A 48 6.88 5.90 -21.30
CA ASP A 48 6.74 4.85 -20.30
C ASP A 48 5.81 3.72 -20.78
N LEU A 49 4.87 4.02 -21.68
CA LEU A 49 3.92 3.05 -22.23
C LEU A 49 4.52 2.17 -23.33
N LEU A 50 5.71 2.46 -23.84
CA LEU A 50 6.32 1.68 -24.93
C LEU A 50 6.57 0.21 -24.57
N ARG A 51 6.69 -0.12 -23.28
CA ARG A 51 6.90 -1.48 -22.78
C ARG A 51 5.65 -2.09 -22.16
N VAL A 52 4.54 -1.37 -22.22
CA VAL A 52 3.27 -1.77 -21.59
C VAL A 52 2.28 -2.24 -22.65
N GLN A 53 1.68 -3.40 -22.45
CA GLN A 53 0.60 -3.87 -23.30
C GLN A 53 -0.67 -3.09 -22.98
N THR A 54 -1.17 -2.32 -23.93
CA THR A 54 -2.38 -1.49 -23.80
C THR A 54 -3.43 -1.89 -24.84
N PRO A 55 -4.74 -1.78 -24.54
CA PRO A 55 -5.34 -1.36 -23.26
C PRO A 55 -5.23 -2.45 -22.18
N HIS A 56 -5.12 -2.05 -20.91
CA HIS A 56 -5.09 -2.98 -19.77
C HIS A 56 -5.67 -2.35 -18.50
N GLU A 57 -6.01 -3.20 -17.53
CA GLU A 57 -6.42 -2.85 -16.17
C GLU A 57 -5.58 -3.62 -15.13
N ASP A 58 -4.35 -3.97 -15.49
CA ASP A 58 -3.51 -4.82 -14.67
C ASP A 58 -3.07 -4.11 -13.37
N PRO A 59 -3.08 -4.81 -12.24
CA PRO A 59 -2.47 -4.32 -11.01
C PRO A 59 -0.95 -4.21 -11.18
N LEU A 60 -0.32 -3.35 -10.39
CA LEU A 60 1.14 -3.26 -10.37
C LEU A 60 1.71 -4.39 -9.51
N VAL A 61 2.28 -5.38 -10.17
CA VAL A 61 2.89 -6.57 -9.57
C VAL A 61 4.38 -6.57 -9.88
N VAL A 62 5.21 -6.61 -8.84
CA VAL A 62 6.67 -6.51 -8.95
C VAL A 62 7.38 -7.71 -8.32
N SER A 63 8.71 -7.72 -8.42
CA SER A 63 9.58 -8.62 -7.65
C SER A 63 10.44 -7.80 -6.69
N LEU A 64 10.58 -8.24 -5.45
CA LEU A 64 11.39 -7.58 -4.42
C LEU A 64 12.29 -8.58 -3.70
N MET A 65 13.42 -8.13 -3.21
CA MET A 65 14.24 -8.89 -2.27
C MET A 65 13.68 -8.73 -0.86
N VAL A 66 13.23 -9.82 -0.25
CA VAL A 66 12.66 -9.85 1.10
C VAL A 66 13.33 -10.96 1.89
N ALA A 67 13.87 -10.65 3.07
CA ALA A 67 14.62 -11.59 3.90
C ALA A 67 15.69 -12.36 3.07
N GLU A 68 16.44 -11.62 2.23
CA GLU A 68 17.48 -12.14 1.34
C GLU A 68 17.02 -13.08 0.21
N CYS A 69 15.69 -13.25 0.05
CA CYS A 69 15.07 -14.05 -0.99
C CYS A 69 14.40 -13.15 -2.04
N LEU A 70 14.53 -13.52 -3.33
CA LEU A 70 13.76 -12.85 -4.40
C LEU A 70 12.32 -13.34 -4.37
N VAL A 71 11.42 -12.49 -3.90
CA VAL A 71 9.99 -12.75 -3.87
C VAL A 71 9.33 -12.15 -5.10
N ARG A 72 8.73 -13.00 -5.93
CA ARG A 72 7.91 -12.59 -7.07
C ARG A 72 6.44 -12.50 -6.65
N LYS A 73 5.60 -11.94 -7.52
CA LYS A 73 4.15 -11.75 -7.27
C LYS A 73 3.89 -10.88 -6.05
N VAL A 74 4.60 -9.77 -5.97
CA VAL A 74 4.41 -8.75 -4.92
C VAL A 74 3.46 -7.69 -5.45
N LEU A 75 2.27 -7.61 -4.86
CA LEU A 75 1.28 -6.59 -5.20
C LEU A 75 1.63 -5.26 -4.52
N ILE A 76 1.69 -4.19 -5.28
CA ILE A 76 1.81 -2.83 -4.76
C ILE A 76 0.40 -2.25 -4.58
N ASP A 77 -0.01 -2.04 -3.33
CA ASP A 77 -1.37 -1.58 -3.00
C ASP A 77 -1.36 -0.29 -2.15
N PRO A 78 -1.49 0.88 -2.78
CA PRO A 78 -1.53 2.16 -2.06
C PRO A 78 -2.75 2.31 -1.14
N ARG A 79 -3.77 1.46 -1.28
CA ARG A 79 -4.98 1.50 -0.44
C ARG A 79 -4.82 0.72 0.85
N SER A 80 -3.94 -0.28 0.87
CA SER A 80 -3.66 -1.05 2.09
C SER A 80 -2.86 -0.23 3.10
N SER A 81 -3.26 -0.28 4.37
CA SER A 81 -2.53 0.32 5.49
C SER A 81 -1.42 -0.58 6.04
N ALA A 82 -1.42 -1.86 5.70
CA ALA A 82 -0.48 -2.86 6.19
C ALA A 82 0.25 -3.55 5.03
N ASN A 83 1.48 -4.03 5.30
CA ASN A 83 2.09 -5.03 4.45
C ASN A 83 1.58 -6.41 4.91
N VAL A 84 1.24 -7.27 3.97
CA VAL A 84 0.64 -8.57 4.26
C VAL A 84 1.48 -9.68 3.65
N ILE A 85 1.73 -10.73 4.43
CA ILE A 85 2.39 -11.95 3.99
C ILE A 85 1.47 -13.15 4.27
N PRO A 86 1.06 -13.92 3.24
CA PRO A 86 0.37 -15.17 3.43
C PRO A 86 1.24 -16.18 4.20
N LYS A 87 0.62 -16.99 5.06
CA LYS A 87 1.31 -18.02 5.84
C LYS A 87 2.17 -18.94 4.96
N VAL A 88 1.64 -19.33 3.80
CA VAL A 88 2.37 -20.17 2.84
C VAL A 88 3.67 -19.52 2.34
N THR A 89 3.69 -18.21 2.17
CA THR A 89 4.89 -17.47 1.77
C THR A 89 5.85 -17.32 2.96
N PHE A 90 5.32 -17.02 4.13
CA PHE A 90 6.09 -16.96 5.37
C PHE A 90 6.87 -18.29 5.61
N ASP A 91 6.21 -19.43 5.43
CA ASP A 91 6.82 -20.75 5.62
C ASP A 91 7.90 -21.03 4.56
N ARG A 92 7.67 -20.62 3.30
CA ARG A 92 8.65 -20.79 2.20
C ARG A 92 9.89 -19.93 2.35
N LEU A 93 9.80 -18.82 3.06
CA LEU A 93 10.95 -17.96 3.36
C LEU A 93 11.77 -18.51 4.54
N GLU A 94 11.41 -19.67 5.11
CA GLU A 94 12.09 -20.34 6.21
C GLU A 94 12.35 -19.40 7.40
N ILE A 95 11.43 -18.45 7.61
CA ILE A 95 11.53 -17.50 8.71
C ILE A 95 11.27 -18.26 10.02
N ARG A 96 12.18 -18.10 10.97
CA ARG A 96 12.05 -18.75 12.28
C ARG A 96 10.74 -18.35 12.95
N PRO A 97 9.93 -19.32 13.42
CA PRO A 97 8.63 -19.07 14.06
C PRO A 97 8.71 -18.12 15.27
N GLU A 98 9.85 -18.10 15.97
CA GLU A 98 10.07 -17.26 17.15
C GLU A 98 10.10 -15.76 16.81
N LYS A 99 10.32 -15.41 15.54
CA LYS A 99 10.22 -14.03 15.05
C LYS A 99 8.77 -13.54 14.91
N LEU A 100 7.80 -14.45 14.95
CA LEU A 100 6.39 -14.10 14.86
C LEU A 100 5.91 -13.57 16.20
N LYS A 101 5.57 -12.28 16.22
CA LYS A 101 5.05 -11.60 17.40
C LYS A 101 3.52 -11.65 17.38
N PRO A 102 2.83 -11.90 18.50
CA PRO A 102 1.39 -11.78 18.57
C PRO A 102 0.92 -10.39 18.17
N THR A 103 -0.19 -10.30 17.49
CA THR A 103 -0.88 -9.03 17.18
C THR A 103 -2.36 -9.18 17.46
N GLY A 104 -2.96 -8.21 18.14
CA GLY A 104 -4.39 -8.20 18.45
C GLY A 104 -5.22 -7.38 17.46
N ASN A 105 -4.62 -6.86 16.39
CA ASN A 105 -5.33 -5.99 15.46
C ASN A 105 -5.76 -6.78 14.22
N PRO A 106 -7.04 -7.20 14.11
CA PRO A 106 -7.54 -7.86 12.92
C PRO A 106 -7.49 -6.92 11.72
N LEU A 107 -7.30 -7.49 10.53
CA LEU A 107 -7.36 -6.75 9.27
C LEU A 107 -8.80 -6.70 8.78
N LEU A 108 -9.27 -5.51 8.42
CA LEU A 108 -10.55 -5.36 7.75
C LEU A 108 -10.37 -5.47 6.24
N GLY A 109 -10.91 -6.53 5.64
CA GLY A 109 -10.95 -6.68 4.20
C GLY A 109 -11.93 -5.70 3.56
N PHE A 110 -11.72 -5.39 2.28
CA PHE A 110 -12.60 -4.48 1.52
C PHE A 110 -14.07 -4.97 1.46
N ASN A 111 -14.28 -6.26 1.59
CA ASN A 111 -15.61 -6.89 1.66
C ASN A 111 -16.27 -6.79 3.05
N GLY A 112 -15.70 -6.02 3.97
CA GLY A 112 -16.17 -5.87 5.34
C GLY A 112 -15.91 -7.07 6.24
N LYS A 113 -15.21 -8.10 5.76
CA LYS A 113 -14.84 -9.27 6.58
C LYS A 113 -13.54 -9.00 7.33
N TRP A 114 -13.53 -9.37 8.59
CA TRP A 114 -12.32 -9.37 9.40
C TRP A 114 -11.47 -10.59 9.06
N VAL A 115 -10.17 -10.36 8.97
CA VAL A 115 -9.17 -11.42 8.82
C VAL A 115 -8.30 -11.40 10.07
N GLU A 116 -8.37 -12.49 10.83
CA GLU A 116 -7.55 -12.67 12.02
C GLU A 116 -6.11 -12.94 11.62
N PRO A 117 -5.15 -12.14 12.10
CA PRO A 117 -3.75 -12.38 11.84
C PRO A 117 -3.22 -13.54 12.70
N ILE A 118 -2.33 -14.35 12.14
CA ILE A 118 -1.56 -15.34 12.91
C ILE A 118 -0.54 -14.62 13.81
N GLY A 119 -0.04 -13.48 13.34
CA GLY A 119 0.91 -12.65 14.05
C GLY A 119 1.53 -11.60 13.12
N MET A 120 2.57 -10.95 13.60
CA MET A 120 3.34 -9.94 12.88
C MET A 120 4.81 -10.29 12.90
N VAL A 121 5.51 -10.08 11.78
CA VAL A 121 6.94 -10.32 11.63
C VAL A 121 7.62 -9.10 11.01
N GLU A 122 8.86 -8.83 11.46
CA GLU A 122 9.71 -7.81 10.86
C GLU A 122 10.70 -8.46 9.90
N LEU A 123 10.69 -8.02 8.63
CA LEU A 123 11.55 -8.53 7.57
C LEU A 123 12.28 -7.38 6.88
N THR A 124 13.50 -7.66 6.44
CA THR A 124 14.24 -6.73 5.57
C THR A 124 13.67 -6.77 4.16
N VAL A 125 13.42 -5.60 3.59
CA VAL A 125 13.02 -5.41 2.20
C VAL A 125 14.07 -4.54 1.53
N GLN A 126 14.70 -5.08 0.49
CA GLN A 126 15.63 -4.32 -0.32
C GLN A 126 14.95 -3.80 -1.56
N ALA A 127 14.90 -2.50 -1.69
CA ALA A 127 14.36 -1.80 -2.84
C ALA A 127 15.02 -0.42 -2.97
N VAL A 128 15.16 0.07 -4.20
CA VAL A 128 15.59 1.46 -4.46
C VAL A 128 16.92 1.78 -3.76
N GLU A 129 17.84 0.81 -3.77
CA GLU A 129 19.17 0.93 -3.12
C GLU A 129 19.09 1.18 -1.60
N ARG A 130 17.95 0.84 -0.99
CA ARG A 130 17.71 0.91 0.44
C ARG A 130 17.38 -0.48 0.96
N VAL A 131 17.81 -0.75 2.18
CA VAL A 131 17.37 -1.89 2.96
C VAL A 131 16.54 -1.36 4.12
N LEU A 132 15.25 -1.66 4.10
CA LEU A 132 14.30 -1.22 5.11
C LEU A 132 13.80 -2.42 5.89
N THR A 133 13.68 -2.27 7.21
CA THR A 133 12.95 -3.24 8.02
C THR A 133 11.48 -2.85 8.01
N GLU A 134 10.63 -3.79 7.55
CA GLU A 134 9.20 -3.61 7.41
C GLU A 134 8.44 -4.64 8.26
N SER A 135 7.34 -4.18 8.85
CA SER A 135 6.42 -5.07 9.56
C SER A 135 5.42 -5.67 8.58
N PHE A 136 5.27 -6.99 8.65
CA PHE A 136 4.29 -7.74 7.87
C PHE A 136 3.28 -8.42 8.79
N VAL A 137 2.02 -8.32 8.45
CA VAL A 137 0.95 -9.09 9.08
C VAL A 137 0.86 -10.44 8.39
N VAL A 138 1.04 -11.52 9.15
CA VAL A 138 0.95 -12.90 8.66
C VAL A 138 -0.50 -13.37 8.75
N VAL A 139 -1.05 -13.84 7.63
CA VAL A 139 -2.46 -14.24 7.55
C VAL A 139 -2.62 -15.62 6.89
N GLU A 140 -3.62 -16.37 7.34
CA GLU A 140 -3.99 -17.66 6.77
C GLU A 140 -4.94 -17.45 5.59
N ILE A 141 -4.37 -17.06 4.46
CA ILE A 141 -5.09 -16.88 3.20
C ILE A 141 -4.30 -17.54 2.07
N HIS A 142 -5.01 -17.87 0.99
CA HIS A 142 -4.43 -18.43 -0.24
C HIS A 142 -4.64 -17.45 -1.40
N PRO A 143 -3.97 -16.30 -1.40
CA PRO A 143 -4.10 -15.32 -2.45
C PRO A 143 -3.28 -15.71 -3.68
N SER A 144 -3.54 -15.03 -4.78
CA SER A 144 -2.73 -15.15 -6.00
C SER A 144 -1.36 -14.46 -5.89
N TYR A 145 -1.19 -13.60 -4.87
CA TYR A 145 0.03 -12.85 -4.61
C TYR A 145 0.82 -13.45 -3.44
N ASN A 146 2.14 -13.40 -3.54
CA ASN A 146 3.02 -13.86 -2.46
C ASN A 146 3.19 -12.83 -1.35
N LEU A 147 3.11 -11.55 -1.67
CA LEU A 147 3.17 -10.44 -0.73
C LEU A 147 2.26 -9.31 -1.20
N LEU A 148 1.84 -8.48 -0.25
CA LEU A 148 1.22 -7.19 -0.50
C LEU A 148 2.03 -6.12 0.22
N MET A 149 2.46 -5.10 -0.52
CA MET A 149 3.15 -3.94 0.02
C MET A 149 2.18 -2.76 0.10
N GLY A 150 1.92 -2.31 1.31
CA GLY A 150 0.99 -1.23 1.59
C GLY A 150 1.62 0.16 1.50
N ARG A 151 0.78 1.17 1.68
CA ARG A 151 1.19 2.58 1.57
C ARG A 151 2.29 2.98 2.57
N GLY A 152 2.39 2.34 3.73
CA GLY A 152 3.45 2.62 4.70
C GLY A 152 4.84 2.42 4.09
N TRP A 153 5.07 1.29 3.41
CA TRP A 153 6.32 1.03 2.71
C TRP A 153 6.48 1.96 1.50
N ILE A 154 5.43 2.16 0.69
CA ILE A 154 5.46 3.05 -0.48
C ILE A 154 5.92 4.46 -0.09
N HIS A 155 5.41 4.99 1.04
CA HIS A 155 5.84 6.30 1.55
C HIS A 155 7.30 6.30 2.01
N ARG A 156 7.77 5.24 2.66
CA ARG A 156 9.15 5.15 3.15
C ARG A 156 10.17 5.09 2.01
N VAL A 157 9.84 4.45 0.89
CA VAL A 157 10.68 4.47 -0.31
C VAL A 157 10.46 5.72 -1.17
N GLN A 158 9.58 6.64 -0.75
CA GLN A 158 9.18 7.82 -1.51
C GLN A 158 8.72 7.44 -2.92
N GLY A 159 7.91 6.37 -3.00
CA GLY A 159 7.43 5.79 -4.25
C GLY A 159 6.11 6.37 -4.70
N VAL A 160 5.98 6.53 -6.02
CA VAL A 160 4.73 6.88 -6.70
C VAL A 160 4.39 5.76 -7.67
N PRO A 161 3.46 4.86 -7.30
CA PRO A 161 3.05 3.78 -8.19
C PRO A 161 2.10 4.27 -9.26
N SER A 162 2.33 3.83 -10.50
CA SER A 162 1.43 4.04 -11.63
C SER A 162 1.07 2.70 -12.26
N THR A 163 -0.17 2.26 -12.06
CA THR A 163 -0.68 1.05 -12.71
C THR A 163 -0.78 1.23 -14.22
N LEU A 164 -1.14 2.42 -14.70
CA LEU A 164 -1.21 2.71 -16.14
C LEU A 164 0.14 2.49 -16.84
N HIS A 165 1.24 2.93 -16.21
CA HIS A 165 2.58 2.82 -16.78
C HIS A 165 3.34 1.58 -16.32
N GLN A 166 2.71 0.72 -15.50
CA GLN A 166 3.29 -0.50 -14.94
C GLN A 166 4.66 -0.28 -14.30
N VAL A 167 4.81 0.81 -13.56
CA VAL A 167 6.04 1.20 -12.88
C VAL A 167 5.76 1.94 -11.59
N MET A 168 6.56 1.72 -10.57
CA MET A 168 6.64 2.58 -9.40
C MET A 168 7.95 3.35 -9.46
N ARG A 169 7.87 4.68 -9.50
CA ARG A 169 9.02 5.59 -9.46
C ARG A 169 9.30 6.02 -8.04
N CYS A 170 10.54 5.92 -7.64
CA CYS A 170 10.99 6.27 -6.31
C CYS A 170 12.14 7.27 -6.39
N LEU A 171 12.25 8.14 -5.38
CA LEU A 171 13.47 8.93 -5.23
C LEU A 171 14.59 8.06 -4.67
N GLY A 172 15.78 8.16 -5.25
CA GLY A 172 16.98 7.55 -4.71
C GLY A 172 17.30 8.04 -3.29
N PRO A 173 18.24 7.38 -2.58
CA PRO A 173 18.58 7.75 -1.20
C PRO A 173 19.06 9.19 -1.03
N ASP A 174 19.69 9.75 -2.07
CA ASP A 174 20.19 11.12 -2.14
C ASP A 174 19.12 12.15 -2.59
N GLY A 175 17.94 11.69 -3.04
CA GLY A 175 16.88 12.53 -3.59
C GLY A 175 17.17 13.15 -4.96
N ASN A 176 18.33 12.83 -5.58
CA ASN A 176 18.81 13.49 -6.82
C ASN A 176 18.51 12.70 -8.08
N ARG A 177 18.00 11.49 -7.95
CA ARG A 177 17.66 10.63 -9.09
C ARG A 177 16.35 9.88 -8.85
N VAL A 178 15.72 9.50 -9.95
CA VAL A 178 14.54 8.64 -9.95
C VAL A 178 14.99 7.21 -10.25
N ILE A 179 14.45 6.26 -9.51
CA ILE A 179 14.69 4.83 -9.66
C ILE A 179 13.37 4.15 -9.95
N ASP A 180 13.31 3.34 -10.99
CA ASP A 180 12.12 2.65 -11.43
C ASP A 180 12.08 1.22 -10.89
N ILE A 181 10.92 0.82 -10.37
CA ILE A 181 10.57 -0.56 -10.06
C ILE A 181 9.47 -0.96 -11.04
N HIS A 182 9.85 -1.77 -12.05
CA HIS A 182 8.94 -2.16 -13.11
C HIS A 182 7.98 -3.27 -12.69
N GLY A 183 6.74 -3.16 -13.12
CA GLY A 183 5.73 -4.20 -13.03
C GLY A 183 5.96 -5.31 -14.06
N ASP A 184 5.39 -6.47 -13.77
CA ASP A 184 5.36 -7.62 -14.66
C ASP A 184 3.90 -7.95 -14.99
N GLN A 185 3.43 -7.51 -16.19
CA GLN A 185 2.05 -7.71 -16.63
C GLN A 185 1.71 -9.19 -16.85
N VAL A 186 2.69 -10.01 -17.29
CA VAL A 186 2.47 -11.44 -17.48
C VAL A 186 2.12 -12.08 -16.12
N VAL A 187 2.92 -11.76 -15.13
CA VAL A 187 2.70 -12.24 -13.75
C VAL A 187 1.41 -11.67 -13.15
N ALA A 188 1.09 -10.41 -13.42
CA ALA A 188 -0.15 -9.79 -12.97
C ALA A 188 -1.39 -10.52 -13.55
N ASN A 189 -1.38 -10.82 -14.84
CA ASN A 189 -2.44 -11.57 -15.53
C ASN A 189 -2.58 -13.00 -15.00
N GLU A 190 -1.46 -13.70 -14.72
CA GLU A 190 -1.51 -15.01 -14.06
C GLU A 190 -2.21 -14.93 -12.70
N CYS A 191 -1.85 -13.93 -11.88
CA CYS A 191 -2.47 -13.72 -10.57
C CYS A 191 -3.98 -13.48 -10.69
N TYR A 192 -4.40 -12.64 -11.63
CA TYR A 192 -5.82 -12.37 -11.89
C TYR A 192 -6.59 -13.62 -12.33
N SER A 193 -6.02 -14.40 -13.24
CA SER A 193 -6.61 -15.66 -13.71
C SER A 193 -6.81 -16.68 -12.57
N LEU A 194 -5.89 -16.76 -11.64
CA LEU A 194 -5.99 -17.61 -10.44
C LEU A 194 -7.12 -17.13 -9.52
N THR A 195 -7.27 -15.82 -9.34
CA THR A 195 -8.35 -15.24 -8.53
C THR A 195 -9.72 -15.58 -9.09
N LEU A 196 -9.91 -15.50 -10.41
CA LEU A 196 -11.17 -15.85 -11.06
C LEU A 196 -11.52 -17.34 -10.90
N LYS A 197 -10.53 -18.22 -11.04
CA LYS A 197 -10.72 -19.68 -10.85
C LYS A 197 -11.12 -20.02 -9.41
N SER A 198 -10.58 -19.34 -8.42
CA SER A 198 -10.95 -19.54 -7.02
C SER A 198 -12.35 -19.00 -6.70
N ALA A 199 -12.73 -17.87 -7.27
CA ALA A 199 -14.07 -17.28 -7.11
C ALA A 199 -15.18 -18.13 -7.78
N GLY A 200 -14.86 -18.82 -8.89
CA GLY A 200 -15.80 -19.70 -9.59
C GLY A 200 -16.16 -21.00 -8.85
N LYS A 201 -15.27 -21.47 -7.96
CA LYS A 201 -15.52 -22.69 -7.17
C LYS A 201 -16.49 -22.49 -6.00
N GLY A 202 -16.88 -21.26 -5.68
CA GLY A 202 -17.78 -20.92 -4.57
C GLY A 202 -19.23 -20.63 -4.98
N LYS A 203 -19.58 -20.68 -6.27
CA LYS A 203 -20.96 -20.45 -6.71
C LYS A 203 -21.71 -21.77 -6.78
N THR A 204 -22.45 -22.10 -5.70
CA THR A 204 -23.60 -23.04 -5.79
C THR A 204 -24.61 -22.43 -6.77
N PRO A 205 -25.14 -23.18 -7.74
CA PRO A 205 -26.16 -22.67 -8.65
C PRO A 205 -27.40 -22.26 -7.85
N ILE A 206 -27.87 -21.04 -8.03
CA ILE A 206 -29.18 -20.61 -7.51
C ILE A 206 -30.22 -21.41 -8.28
N PRO A 207 -31.11 -22.17 -7.63
CA PRO A 207 -32.18 -22.87 -8.33
C PRO A 207 -33.05 -21.83 -9.03
N SER A 208 -33.24 -21.99 -10.34
CA SER A 208 -34.18 -21.18 -11.11
C SER A 208 -35.59 -21.39 -10.55
N ALA A 209 -36.16 -20.35 -9.99
CA ALA A 209 -37.58 -20.32 -9.65
C ALA A 209 -38.37 -20.37 -10.95
N SER A 210 -39.15 -21.47 -11.15
CA SER A 210 -40.12 -21.59 -12.24
C SER A 210 -41.24 -20.57 -12.03
N PRO A 211 -41.66 -19.84 -13.07
CA PRO A 211 -42.82 -18.97 -12.97
C PRO A 211 -44.09 -19.83 -12.92
N ARG A 212 -44.99 -19.46 -11.97
CA ARG A 212 -46.38 -19.86 -11.97
C ARG A 212 -47.21 -18.84 -12.72
#